data_5a7fcfdd6383e53ce289e9683a83175e
#
_entry.id   5a7fcfdd6383e53ce289e9683a83175e
#
_cell.length_a   1.000
_cell.length_b   1.000
_cell.length_c   1.000
_cell.angle_alpha   90.00
_cell.angle_beta   90.00
_cell.angle_gamma   90.00
#
_symmetry.space_group_name_H-M   'P 1'
#
loop_
_entity.id
_entity.type
_entity.pdbx_description
1 polymer ?
#
loop_
_entity_poly.entity_id
_entity_poly.type
_entity_poly.pdbx_seq_one_letter_code
_entity_poly.pdbx_strand_id
1 'polypeptide(L)'
;MIKLNIGCGSRHLEGYVNIDFKADIVPPPDIVADCKHLPMYRDGTVCEILGIHMFEHFHPEEACIALREYYRILAHGGKLILELPDMKELCRHFAYATNDIDKYIILEGMYSTSTPWSQHKYGWDEMLLFKHLQQAGFVNYFKSDPHYYFQGYNM
;
A
#
# COMPACT_ATOMS: atom_id res chain seq x y z
N MET A 1 -5.49 1.66 21.48
CA MET A 1 -5.60 2.46 20.23
C MET A 1 -5.58 1.51 19.06
N ILE A 2 -6.46 1.71 18.08
CA ILE A 2 -6.64 0.77 16.95
C ILE A 2 -5.58 1.03 15.89
N LYS A 3 -4.89 -0.02 15.47
CA LYS A 3 -3.96 -0.02 14.34
C LYS A 3 -4.46 -0.98 13.27
N LEU A 4 -4.38 -0.60 12.00
CA LEU A 4 -4.84 -1.40 10.89
C LEU A 4 -3.68 -1.76 9.96
N ASN A 5 -3.60 -3.04 9.58
CA ASN A 5 -2.77 -3.55 8.50
C ASN A 5 -3.71 -3.88 7.34
N ILE A 6 -3.80 -3.00 6.35
CA ILE A 6 -4.74 -3.09 5.23
C ILE A 6 -4.10 -3.75 4.01
N GLY A 7 -4.85 -4.63 3.33
CA GLY A 7 -4.30 -5.47 2.27
C GLY A 7 -3.22 -6.39 2.81
N CYS A 8 -3.49 -7.01 3.96
CA CYS A 8 -2.46 -7.74 4.72
C CYS A 8 -1.93 -8.97 3.99
N GLY A 9 -2.68 -9.53 3.04
CA GLY A 9 -2.32 -10.81 2.44
C GLY A 9 -2.04 -11.84 3.54
N SER A 10 -0.98 -12.63 3.36
CA SER A 10 -0.51 -13.58 4.39
C SER A 10 0.38 -12.93 5.46
N ARG A 11 0.61 -11.61 5.41
CA ARG A 11 1.51 -10.89 6.34
C ARG A 11 0.72 -10.28 7.48
N HIS A 12 0.41 -11.09 8.48
CA HIS A 12 -0.23 -10.61 9.69
C HIS A 12 0.78 -9.92 10.60
N LEU A 13 0.38 -8.80 11.16
CA LEU A 13 1.18 -8.04 12.12
C LEU A 13 0.54 -8.11 13.50
N GLU A 14 1.34 -8.50 14.48
CA GLU A 14 0.91 -8.49 15.88
C GLU A 14 0.62 -7.05 16.34
N GLY A 15 -0.49 -6.87 17.05
CA GLY A 15 -0.94 -5.56 17.52
C GLY A 15 -1.71 -4.74 16.50
N TYR A 16 -1.92 -5.26 15.30
CA TYR A 16 -2.78 -4.68 14.25
C TYR A 16 -4.02 -5.52 14.03
N VAL A 17 -5.08 -4.88 13.57
CA VAL A 17 -6.21 -5.58 12.94
C VAL A 17 -5.84 -5.79 11.48
N ASN A 18 -5.70 -7.05 11.07
CA ASN A 18 -5.27 -7.43 9.72
C ASN A 18 -6.50 -7.55 8.81
N ILE A 19 -6.55 -6.74 7.77
CA ILE A 19 -7.72 -6.61 6.88
C ILE A 19 -7.31 -6.95 5.45
N ASP A 20 -8.08 -7.81 4.80
CA ASP A 20 -7.95 -8.10 3.38
C ASP A 20 -9.31 -8.38 2.77
N PHE A 21 -9.44 -8.23 1.44
CA PHE A 21 -10.69 -8.56 0.74
C PHE A 21 -10.84 -10.06 0.48
N LYS A 22 -9.74 -10.83 0.56
CA LYS A 22 -9.71 -12.27 0.33
C LYS A 22 -9.83 -13.03 1.64
N ALA A 23 -10.83 -13.90 1.73
CA ALA A 23 -11.05 -14.74 2.89
C ALA A 23 -10.21 -16.03 2.88
N ASP A 24 -9.71 -16.45 1.72
CA ASP A 24 -9.06 -17.74 1.47
C ASP A 24 -7.53 -17.71 1.58
N ILE A 25 -6.98 -16.64 2.13
CA ILE A 25 -5.54 -16.54 2.43
C ILE A 25 -5.21 -17.24 3.75
N VAL A 26 -3.94 -17.64 3.90
CA VAL A 26 -3.45 -18.33 5.10
C VAL A 26 -2.27 -17.56 5.69
N PRO A 27 -2.38 -17.13 6.95
CA PRO A 27 -3.56 -17.17 7.82
C PRO A 27 -4.69 -16.26 7.31
N PRO A 28 -5.96 -16.53 7.65
CA PRO A 28 -7.06 -15.69 7.21
C PRO A 28 -7.00 -14.31 7.90
N PRO A 29 -7.44 -13.21 7.22
CA PRO A 29 -7.45 -11.89 7.84
C PRO A 29 -8.39 -11.84 9.06
N ASP A 30 -8.12 -10.94 9.99
CA ASP A 30 -8.99 -10.70 11.14
C ASP A 30 -10.37 -10.16 10.68
N ILE A 31 -10.35 -9.35 9.61
CA ILE A 31 -11.56 -8.80 8.97
C ILE A 31 -11.45 -8.96 7.46
N VAL A 32 -12.47 -9.56 6.85
CA VAL A 32 -12.64 -9.60 5.39
C VAL A 32 -13.40 -8.36 4.96
N ALA A 33 -12.74 -7.41 4.29
CA ALA A 33 -13.35 -6.17 3.84
C ALA A 33 -12.60 -5.56 2.65
N ASP A 34 -13.31 -4.75 1.86
CA ASP A 34 -12.68 -3.87 0.88
C ASP A 34 -11.99 -2.71 1.59
N CYS A 35 -10.66 -2.66 1.49
CA CYS A 35 -9.85 -1.63 2.15
C CYS A 35 -10.17 -0.19 1.71
N LYS A 36 -10.91 0.00 0.61
CA LYS A 36 -11.38 1.33 0.16
C LYS A 36 -12.55 1.85 0.98
N HIS A 37 -13.22 0.99 1.74
CA HIS A 37 -14.42 1.33 2.49
C HIS A 37 -14.50 0.54 3.79
N LEU A 38 -14.30 1.21 4.92
CA LEU A 38 -14.17 0.63 6.24
C LEU A 38 -15.24 1.18 7.22
N PRO A 39 -16.54 1.00 6.92
CA PRO A 39 -17.63 1.64 7.67
C PRO A 39 -17.76 1.15 9.12
N MET A 40 -17.10 0.04 9.45
CA MET A 40 -17.04 -0.47 10.83
C MET A 40 -16.23 0.45 11.76
N TYR A 41 -15.37 1.33 11.21
CA TYR A 41 -14.62 2.30 12.01
C TYR A 41 -15.27 3.68 11.96
N ARG A 42 -15.49 4.28 13.15
CA ARG A 42 -15.97 5.64 13.28
C ARG A 42 -14.86 6.63 12.97
N ASP A 43 -15.24 7.85 12.63
CA ASP A 43 -14.32 8.96 12.39
C ASP A 43 -13.37 9.14 13.60
N GLY A 44 -12.08 9.27 13.29
CA GLY A 44 -11.08 9.60 14.30
C GLY A 44 -10.78 8.51 15.32
N THR A 45 -11.04 7.23 15.04
CA THR A 45 -10.84 6.13 16.02
C THR A 45 -9.58 5.31 15.82
N VAL A 46 -8.94 5.43 14.66
CA VAL A 46 -7.74 4.67 14.28
C VAL A 46 -6.50 5.53 14.48
N CYS A 47 -5.48 5.02 15.14
CA CYS A 47 -4.24 5.78 15.35
C CYS A 47 -3.16 5.53 14.30
N GLU A 48 -3.24 4.41 13.60
CA GLU A 48 -2.25 4.05 12.58
C GLU A 48 -2.88 3.14 11.52
N ILE A 49 -2.62 3.44 10.26
CA ILE A 49 -2.97 2.59 9.12
C ILE A 49 -1.68 2.29 8.37
N LEU A 50 -1.42 1.01 8.14
CA LEU A 50 -0.29 0.50 7.38
C LEU A 50 -0.81 -0.24 6.15
N GLY A 51 -0.30 0.10 4.96
CA GLY A 51 -0.55 -0.60 3.71
C GLY A 51 0.77 -0.91 3.01
N ILE A 52 1.14 -2.20 2.93
CA ILE A 52 2.37 -2.67 2.31
C ILE A 52 2.04 -3.40 1.03
N HIS A 53 2.51 -2.90 -0.10
CA HIS A 53 2.25 -3.48 -1.43
C HIS A 53 0.75 -3.75 -1.67
N MET A 54 -0.06 -2.76 -1.42
CA MET A 54 -1.50 -2.82 -1.59
C MET A 54 -2.02 -1.66 -2.45
N PHE A 55 -1.45 -0.47 -2.26
CA PHE A 55 -1.99 0.76 -2.84
C PHE A 55 -1.81 0.84 -4.36
N GLU A 56 -0.79 0.19 -4.91
CA GLU A 56 -0.53 0.04 -6.35
C GLU A 56 -1.57 -0.81 -7.08
N HIS A 57 -2.39 -1.56 -6.34
CA HIS A 57 -3.50 -2.34 -6.90
C HIS A 57 -4.78 -1.52 -7.07
N PHE A 58 -4.78 -0.26 -6.71
CA PHE A 58 -5.89 0.66 -6.96
C PHE A 58 -5.69 1.47 -8.23
N HIS A 59 -6.77 1.67 -8.99
CA HIS A 59 -6.81 2.74 -9.98
C HIS A 59 -6.81 4.10 -9.28
N PRO A 60 -6.41 5.21 -9.94
CA PRO A 60 -6.33 6.53 -9.30
C PRO A 60 -7.62 6.97 -8.62
N GLU A 61 -8.78 6.67 -9.21
CA GLU A 61 -10.09 7.01 -8.66
C GLU A 61 -10.37 6.22 -7.38
N GLU A 62 -10.02 4.94 -7.36
CA GLU A 62 -10.15 4.06 -6.19
C GLU A 62 -9.20 4.50 -5.08
N ALA A 63 -7.98 4.89 -5.43
CA ALA A 63 -7.00 5.44 -4.49
C ALA A 63 -7.52 6.72 -3.82
N CYS A 64 -8.17 7.61 -4.56
CA CYS A 64 -8.81 8.80 -3.99
C CYS A 64 -9.91 8.45 -2.97
N ILE A 65 -10.72 7.42 -3.26
CA ILE A 65 -11.75 6.94 -2.33
C ILE A 65 -11.10 6.41 -1.06
N ALA A 66 -10.12 5.52 -1.22
CA ALA A 66 -9.39 4.92 -0.10
C ALA A 66 -8.72 5.97 0.80
N LEU A 67 -8.00 6.94 0.22
CA LEU A 67 -7.33 8.00 0.98
C LEU A 67 -8.31 8.86 1.79
N ARG A 68 -9.50 9.17 1.24
CA ARG A 68 -10.53 9.91 1.97
C ARG A 68 -11.08 9.09 3.15
N GLU A 69 -11.27 7.80 2.94
CA GLU A 69 -11.71 6.89 4.01
C GLU A 69 -10.65 6.76 5.10
N TYR A 70 -9.37 6.61 4.73
CA TYR A 70 -8.27 6.56 5.69
C TYR A 70 -8.17 7.86 6.49
N TYR A 71 -8.31 9.02 5.81
CA TYR A 71 -8.33 10.31 6.47
C TYR A 71 -9.50 10.44 7.46
N ARG A 72 -10.69 9.94 7.09
CA ARG A 72 -11.88 9.97 7.94
C ARG A 72 -11.69 9.18 9.24
N ILE A 73 -11.18 7.93 9.13
CA ILE A 73 -11.08 7.03 10.30
C ILE A 73 -9.86 7.32 11.17
N LEU A 74 -8.82 7.98 10.66
CA LEU A 74 -7.63 8.34 11.42
C LEU A 74 -7.95 9.41 12.46
N ALA A 75 -7.50 9.18 13.69
CA ALA A 75 -7.54 10.15 14.76
C ALA A 75 -6.63 11.36 14.45
N HIS A 76 -6.89 12.47 15.07
CA HIS A 76 -5.99 13.63 15.00
C HIS A 76 -4.56 13.23 15.44
N GLY A 77 -3.57 13.48 14.59
CA GLY A 77 -2.19 13.03 14.80
C GLY A 77 -1.95 11.55 14.49
N GLY A 78 -2.96 10.84 13.99
CA GLY A 78 -2.82 9.48 13.48
C GLY A 78 -1.93 9.41 12.24
N LYS A 79 -1.40 8.22 11.94
CA LYS A 79 -0.42 8.00 10.87
C LYS A 79 -0.98 7.10 9.79
N LEU A 80 -0.80 7.50 8.53
CA LEU A 80 -0.90 6.63 7.36
C LEU A 80 0.50 6.30 6.87
N ILE A 81 0.81 5.01 6.76
CA ILE A 81 2.08 4.49 6.26
C ILE A 81 1.77 3.67 5.02
N LEU A 82 2.29 4.08 3.88
CA LEU A 82 2.16 3.35 2.61
C LEU A 82 3.55 2.98 2.11
N GLU A 83 3.73 1.70 1.83
CA GLU A 83 4.93 1.16 1.20
C GLU A 83 4.53 0.52 -0.12
N LEU A 84 5.10 1.02 -1.21
CA LEU A 84 4.74 0.64 -2.58
C LEU A 84 5.93 0.87 -3.52
N PRO A 85 5.96 0.21 -4.70
CA PRO A 85 7.02 0.40 -5.67
C PRO A 85 7.09 1.85 -6.15
N ASP A 86 8.29 2.44 -6.13
CA ASP A 86 8.52 3.77 -6.71
C ASP A 86 8.73 3.64 -8.22
N MET A 87 7.71 4.02 -8.99
CA MET A 87 7.73 3.92 -10.45
C MET A 87 8.88 4.72 -11.07
N LYS A 88 9.24 5.85 -10.52
CA LYS A 88 10.36 6.66 -11.00
C LYS A 88 11.69 5.92 -10.85
N GLU A 89 11.91 5.28 -9.72
CA GLU A 89 13.11 4.48 -9.48
C GLU A 89 13.13 3.21 -10.35
N LEU A 90 11.99 2.52 -10.50
CA LEU A 90 11.89 1.36 -11.38
C LEU A 90 12.20 1.72 -12.83
N CYS A 91 11.66 2.82 -13.35
CA CYS A 91 11.97 3.31 -14.70
C CYS A 91 13.47 3.64 -14.85
N ARG A 92 14.08 4.28 -13.84
CA ARG A 92 15.51 4.58 -13.84
C ARG A 92 16.34 3.28 -13.88
N HIS A 93 16.04 2.32 -13.04
CA HIS A 93 16.73 1.04 -13.00
C HIS A 93 16.57 0.28 -14.31
N PHE A 94 15.36 0.26 -14.89
CA PHE A 94 15.12 -0.38 -16.19
C PHE A 94 15.95 0.24 -17.32
N ALA A 95 16.06 1.57 -17.34
CA ALA A 95 16.84 2.28 -18.37
C ALA A 95 18.34 1.96 -18.31
N TYR A 96 18.86 1.65 -17.13
CA TYR A 96 20.28 1.33 -16.93
C TYR A 96 20.58 -0.17 -16.81
N ALA A 97 19.57 -1.04 -16.81
CA ALA A 97 19.78 -2.48 -16.73
C ALA A 97 20.46 -3.00 -18.00
N THR A 98 21.55 -3.75 -17.84
CA THR A 98 22.40 -4.23 -18.92
C THR A 98 22.15 -5.68 -19.31
N ASN A 99 21.36 -6.40 -18.53
CA ASN A 99 21.03 -7.81 -18.79
C ASN A 99 19.52 -8.07 -18.68
N ASP A 100 19.06 -9.16 -19.26
CA ASP A 100 17.63 -9.49 -19.35
C ASP A 100 17.03 -9.90 -18.01
N ILE A 101 17.82 -10.47 -17.10
CA ILE A 101 17.36 -10.91 -15.77
C ILE A 101 16.96 -9.68 -14.94
N ASP A 102 17.82 -8.67 -14.88
CA ASP A 102 17.51 -7.43 -14.16
C ASP A 102 16.28 -6.74 -14.74
N LYS A 103 16.18 -6.67 -16.08
CA LYS A 103 14.99 -6.11 -16.74
C LYS A 103 13.72 -6.86 -16.37
N TYR A 104 13.79 -8.20 -16.36
CA TYR A 104 12.63 -9.01 -15.98
C TYR A 104 12.20 -8.74 -14.54
N ILE A 105 13.14 -8.71 -13.59
CA ILE A 105 12.86 -8.41 -12.18
C ILE A 105 12.21 -7.03 -12.01
N ILE A 106 12.72 -6.04 -12.75
CA ILE A 106 12.18 -4.68 -12.69
C ILE A 106 10.75 -4.63 -13.26
N LEU A 107 10.50 -5.33 -14.37
CA LEU A 107 9.16 -5.41 -14.97
C LEU A 107 8.17 -6.13 -14.05
N GLU A 108 8.60 -7.17 -13.33
CA GLU A 108 7.78 -7.78 -12.28
C GLU A 108 7.46 -6.78 -11.16
N GLY A 109 8.42 -5.95 -10.75
CA GLY A 109 8.18 -4.86 -9.80
C GLY A 109 7.21 -3.80 -10.31
N MET A 110 7.17 -3.56 -11.64
CA MET A 110 6.24 -2.61 -12.26
C MET A 110 4.82 -3.16 -12.41
N TYR A 111 4.68 -4.43 -12.79
CA TYR A 111 3.40 -5.00 -13.26
C TYR A 111 2.84 -6.10 -12.37
N SER A 112 3.70 -6.84 -11.64
CA SER A 112 3.33 -7.99 -10.80
C SER A 112 2.42 -8.98 -11.53
N THR A 113 3.00 -9.78 -12.43
CA THR A 113 2.23 -10.64 -13.34
C THR A 113 1.93 -12.02 -12.78
N SER A 114 2.38 -12.33 -11.56
CA SER A 114 2.30 -13.67 -10.95
C SER A 114 0.87 -14.20 -10.78
N THR A 115 -0.11 -13.33 -10.56
CA THR A 115 -1.53 -13.68 -10.46
C THR A 115 -2.42 -12.55 -10.97
N PRO A 116 -3.65 -12.84 -11.46
CA PRO A 116 -4.55 -11.79 -11.96
C PRO A 116 -4.91 -10.71 -10.92
N TRP A 117 -4.92 -11.06 -9.64
CA TRP A 117 -5.25 -10.13 -8.54
C TRP A 117 -4.03 -9.41 -7.97
N SER A 118 -2.81 -9.87 -8.25
CA SER A 118 -1.58 -9.20 -7.84
C SER A 118 -1.09 -8.17 -8.84
N GLN A 119 -1.78 -7.98 -9.96
CA GLN A 119 -1.38 -7.02 -10.97
C GLN A 119 -1.44 -5.58 -10.44
N HIS A 120 -0.33 -4.85 -10.63
CA HIS A 120 -0.29 -3.43 -10.35
C HIS A 120 -1.11 -2.68 -11.40
N LYS A 121 -2.09 -1.94 -10.95
CA LYS A 121 -3.00 -1.17 -11.83
C LYS A 121 -2.49 0.23 -12.09
N TYR A 122 -1.63 0.75 -11.23
CA TYR A 122 -1.09 2.09 -11.36
C TYR A 122 0.31 2.20 -10.77
N GLY A 123 1.16 2.99 -11.44
CA GLY A 123 2.50 3.30 -10.97
C GLY A 123 2.52 4.62 -10.20
N TRP A 124 2.98 4.57 -8.97
CA TRP A 124 3.10 5.73 -8.10
C TRP A 124 4.55 6.18 -8.00
N ASP A 125 4.76 7.48 -7.99
CA ASP A 125 5.98 8.12 -7.53
C ASP A 125 5.66 9.07 -6.37
N GLU A 126 6.69 9.59 -5.73
CA GLU A 126 6.56 10.49 -4.59
C GLU A 126 5.65 11.70 -4.90
N MET A 127 5.84 12.33 -6.06
CA MET A 127 5.11 13.55 -6.42
C MET A 127 3.62 13.27 -6.64
N LEU A 128 3.29 12.19 -7.34
CA LEU A 128 1.90 11.78 -7.59
C LEU A 128 1.20 11.39 -6.29
N LEU A 129 1.87 10.60 -5.46
CA LEU A 129 1.31 10.15 -4.19
C LEU A 129 1.07 11.35 -3.25
N PHE A 130 2.03 12.25 -3.13
CA PHE A 130 1.89 13.44 -2.28
C PHE A 130 0.76 14.34 -2.72
N LYS A 131 0.56 14.52 -4.02
CA LYS A 131 -0.59 15.27 -4.54
C LYS A 131 -1.93 14.66 -4.10
N HIS A 132 -2.06 13.35 -4.19
CA HIS A 132 -3.29 12.65 -3.78
C HIS A 132 -3.50 12.68 -2.26
N LEU A 133 -2.43 12.52 -1.47
CA LEU A 133 -2.48 12.67 -0.02
C LEU A 133 -2.96 14.07 0.39
N GLN A 134 -2.40 15.11 -0.23
CA GLN A 134 -2.80 16.49 0.02
C GLN A 134 -4.27 16.74 -0.32
N GLN A 135 -4.75 16.22 -1.45
CA GLN A 135 -6.15 16.33 -1.86
C GLN A 135 -7.12 15.61 -0.91
N ALA A 136 -6.67 14.56 -0.24
CA ALA A 136 -7.44 13.84 0.77
C ALA A 136 -7.41 14.51 2.15
N GLY A 137 -6.57 15.54 2.36
CA GLY A 137 -6.47 16.31 3.61
C GLY A 137 -5.25 15.97 4.47
N PHE A 138 -4.40 15.04 4.04
CA PHE A 138 -3.17 14.71 4.77
C PHE A 138 -2.19 15.88 4.74
N VAL A 139 -1.47 16.06 5.85
CA VAL A 139 -0.42 17.06 6.03
C VAL A 139 0.85 16.39 6.60
N ASN A 140 1.98 17.08 6.52
CA ASN A 140 3.25 16.59 7.09
C ASN A 140 3.69 15.22 6.54
N TYR A 141 3.52 15.00 5.23
CA TYR A 141 3.97 13.78 4.58
C TYR A 141 5.44 13.88 4.15
N PHE A 142 6.14 12.77 4.21
CA PHE A 142 7.53 12.64 3.77
C PHE A 142 7.82 11.21 3.30
N LYS A 143 8.78 11.07 2.41
CA LYS A 143 9.31 9.77 2.01
C LYS A 143 10.36 9.32 3.03
N SER A 144 10.28 8.08 3.46
CA SER A 144 11.28 7.44 4.32
C SER A 144 11.83 6.19 3.65
N ASP A 145 12.91 5.65 4.21
CA ASP A 145 13.37 4.33 3.83
C ASP A 145 12.32 3.28 4.17
N PRO A 146 12.18 2.20 3.37
CA PRO A 146 11.20 1.15 3.62
C PRO A 146 11.47 0.47 4.97
N HIS A 147 10.45 0.36 5.80
CA HIS A 147 10.53 -0.23 7.12
C HIS A 147 10.12 -1.69 7.17
N TYR A 148 9.28 -2.11 6.23
CA TYR A 148 8.62 -3.41 6.29
C TYR A 148 9.00 -4.34 5.14
N TYR A 149 9.64 -3.80 4.12
CA TYR A 149 9.67 -4.45 2.82
C TYR A 149 10.79 -5.43 2.65
N PHE A 150 11.84 -5.53 2.96
CA PHE A 150 12.87 -6.50 2.54
C PHE A 150 13.53 -7.30 3.67
N GLN A 151 12.77 -8.10 4.38
CA GLN A 151 13.37 -9.25 5.06
C GLN A 151 13.38 -10.53 4.20
N GLY A 152 13.34 -10.42 2.88
CA GLY A 152 13.24 -11.62 2.04
C GLY A 152 13.77 -11.57 0.62
N TYR A 153 14.16 -10.42 0.11
CA TYR A 153 14.81 -10.33 -1.22
C TYR A 153 16.12 -9.56 -1.08
N ASN A 154 17.21 -10.28 -0.88
CA ASN A 154 18.53 -9.74 -1.17
C ASN A 154 18.64 -9.60 -2.69
N MET A 155 18.61 -8.37 -3.20
CA MET A 155 19.11 -8.07 -4.53
C MET A 155 20.64 -7.96 -4.49
#